data_8da09eaa4b70317cc4772a15d860d70e
#
_entry.id   8da09eaa4b70317cc4772a15d860d70e
#
_cell.length_a   1.000
_cell.length_b   1.000
_cell.length_c   1.000
_cell.angle_alpha   90.00
_cell.angle_beta   90.00
_cell.angle_gamma   90.00
#
_symmetry.space_group_name_H-M   'P 1'
#
loop_
_entity.id
_entity.type
_entity.pdbx_description
1 polymer ?
#
loop_
_entity_poly.entity_id
_entity_poly.type
_entity_poly.pdbx_seq_one_letter_code
_entity_poly.pdbx_strand_id
1 'polypeptide(L)'
;MNKKFIALISVMLMVFAACATEGEQGVAGPAGEAGPAGPAGEVSQEAIDAAVEAALAEPEAEVGGTLVIYSGRKESLVADVIAAFEATSGVKVEVRYAKSAALAGTLELEGAISPADVFLSQDPVSLGVVAKAGLFDRLPADLLDNVPSWAVDKNGFWVGTSGRSRSLVVDTRDVTDAELPSDIYGLNDEKFRNRLGLAPTNSSFIAMIACMIESDGEEKVLEWLTAINGLGYTEYPKNSPQVAAAAAGELDIGMINHYYTLRTLAEAGDTPIKNVFLDGGCGAMVMPAGAGVLSTSQNKPAALAFIEYLHSTSAQEHFTNTCLLYTSPS
;
A
#
# COMPACT_ATOMS: atom_id res chain seq x y z
N MET A 1 43.22 10.65 -22.46
CA MET A 1 42.35 11.22 -23.49
C MET A 1 42.73 10.61 -24.84
N ASN A 2 41.89 9.69 -25.35
CA ASN A 2 42.24 8.83 -26.45
C ASN A 2 41.85 9.45 -27.82
N LYS A 3 42.84 9.57 -28.73
CA LYS A 3 42.75 10.19 -30.06
C LYS A 3 41.88 9.44 -31.09
N LYS A 4 40.89 8.62 -30.67
CA LYS A 4 40.01 7.83 -31.55
C LYS A 4 38.58 8.35 -31.67
N PHE A 5 38.27 9.51 -31.06
CA PHE A 5 36.88 10.05 -31.07
C PHE A 5 36.68 11.24 -32.02
N ILE A 6 37.67 11.64 -32.81
CA ILE A 6 37.61 12.81 -33.73
C ILE A 6 37.42 12.40 -35.20
N ALA A 7 37.41 11.11 -35.53
CA ALA A 7 37.40 10.65 -36.94
C ALA A 7 35.99 10.27 -37.47
N LEU A 8 34.88 10.49 -36.74
CA LEU A 8 33.54 10.06 -37.17
C LEU A 8 32.58 11.21 -37.49
N ILE A 9 32.96 12.47 -37.44
CA ILE A 9 32.10 13.63 -37.75
C ILE A 9 32.43 14.29 -39.11
N SER A 10 33.43 13.83 -39.86
CA SER A 10 33.88 14.49 -41.11
C SER A 10 33.45 13.79 -42.43
N VAL A 11 32.55 12.80 -42.39
CA VAL A 11 32.15 12.06 -43.62
C VAL A 11 30.71 12.31 -44.08
N MET A 12 29.97 13.21 -43.44
CA MET A 12 28.55 13.43 -43.83
C MET A 12 28.24 14.82 -44.41
N LEU A 13 29.22 15.47 -45.08
CA LEU A 13 29.01 16.81 -45.67
C LEU A 13 29.63 16.97 -47.02
N MET A 14 29.61 15.97 -47.91
CA MET A 14 29.99 16.11 -49.32
C MET A 14 29.24 15.12 -50.22
N VAL A 15 28.01 15.38 -50.49
CA VAL A 15 27.33 14.96 -51.74
C VAL A 15 26.09 15.86 -51.94
N PHE A 16 26.23 17.02 -52.51
CA PHE A 16 25.21 17.71 -53.30
C PHE A 16 25.87 18.88 -54.04
N ALA A 17 26.55 18.55 -55.11
CA ALA A 17 26.88 19.52 -56.18
C ALA A 17 27.11 18.76 -57.48
N ALA A 18 26.07 18.60 -58.28
CA ALA A 18 26.22 18.32 -59.71
C ALA A 18 25.00 18.77 -60.47
N CYS A 19 25.16 19.84 -61.22
CA CYS A 19 24.62 20.18 -62.54
C CYS A 19 23.11 20.38 -62.65
N ALA A 20 22.73 21.65 -62.67
CA ALA A 20 21.54 22.12 -63.41
C ALA A 20 22.07 22.83 -64.67
N THR A 21 21.76 22.29 -65.85
CA THR A 21 21.83 23.00 -67.13
C THR A 21 20.46 23.68 -67.34
N GLU A 22 20.49 24.98 -67.53
CA GLU A 22 19.32 25.82 -67.83
C GLU A 22 18.66 25.41 -69.15
N GLY A 23 17.36 25.05 -69.03
CA GLY A 23 16.43 25.09 -70.15
C GLY A 23 15.35 26.13 -69.81
N GLU A 24 15.18 27.14 -70.71
CA GLU A 24 14.13 28.15 -70.55
C GLU A 24 12.74 27.50 -70.52
N GLN A 25 12.07 27.51 -69.34
CA GLN A 25 10.65 27.18 -69.27
C GLN A 25 9.79 28.43 -69.56
N GLY A 26 8.87 28.31 -70.47
CA GLY A 26 7.87 29.34 -70.73
C GLY A 26 7.05 29.71 -69.54
N VAL A 27 6.63 30.98 -69.46
CA VAL A 27 5.83 31.58 -68.37
C VAL A 27 4.56 30.78 -68.15
N ALA A 28 4.37 30.23 -66.92
CA ALA A 28 3.12 29.59 -66.54
C ALA A 28 1.97 30.62 -66.51
N GLY A 29 0.83 30.28 -67.13
CA GLY A 29 -0.38 31.09 -67.06
C GLY A 29 -0.85 31.29 -65.60
N PRO A 30 -1.63 32.34 -65.34
CA PRO A 30 -2.14 32.62 -63.98
C PRO A 30 -2.98 31.43 -63.49
N ALA A 31 -2.76 31.05 -62.22
CA ALA A 31 -3.57 30.05 -61.55
C ALA A 31 -5.05 30.55 -61.49
N GLY A 32 -5.97 29.66 -61.86
CA GLY A 32 -7.40 29.92 -61.72
C GLY A 32 -7.78 30.23 -60.28
N GLU A 33 -8.73 31.07 -60.05
CA GLU A 33 -9.24 31.42 -58.72
C GLU A 33 -9.74 30.14 -58.01
N ALA A 34 -9.35 29.97 -56.73
CA ALA A 34 -9.87 28.93 -55.89
C ALA A 34 -11.39 29.06 -55.75
N GLY A 35 -12.12 27.97 -56.01
CA GLY A 35 -13.56 27.91 -55.80
C GLY A 35 -13.92 28.25 -54.34
N PRO A 36 -15.14 28.73 -54.09
CA PRO A 36 -15.59 29.06 -52.75
C PRO A 36 -15.51 27.82 -51.86
N ALA A 37 -15.02 28.01 -50.62
CA ALA A 37 -15.02 26.96 -49.61
C ALA A 37 -16.45 26.46 -49.39
N GLY A 38 -16.65 25.16 -49.41
CA GLY A 38 -17.93 24.54 -49.07
C GLY A 38 -18.39 24.95 -47.67
N PRO A 39 -19.71 24.95 -47.43
CA PRO A 39 -20.21 25.29 -46.07
C PRO A 39 -19.58 24.33 -45.08
N ALA A 40 -19.11 24.88 -43.93
CA ALA A 40 -18.67 24.10 -42.81
C ALA A 40 -19.85 23.21 -42.36
N GLY A 41 -19.63 21.88 -42.37
CA GLY A 41 -20.63 20.96 -41.84
C GLY A 41 -20.93 21.30 -40.39
N GLU A 42 -22.14 21.69 -40.07
CA GLU A 42 -22.59 21.83 -38.71
C GLU A 42 -22.60 20.44 -38.08
N VAL A 43 -21.66 20.19 -37.16
CA VAL A 43 -21.71 19.00 -36.32
C VAL A 43 -22.86 19.22 -35.32
N SER A 44 -23.91 18.39 -35.43
CA SER A 44 -25.06 18.52 -34.52
C SER A 44 -24.64 18.29 -33.08
N GLN A 45 -25.25 18.97 -32.11
CA GLN A 45 -25.01 18.76 -30.71
C GLN A 45 -25.20 17.30 -30.29
N GLU A 46 -26.14 16.61 -30.93
CA GLU A 46 -26.40 15.19 -30.74
C GLU A 46 -25.22 14.29 -31.20
N ALA A 47 -24.49 14.68 -32.24
CA ALA A 47 -23.29 13.99 -32.69
C ALA A 47 -22.09 14.27 -31.77
N ILE A 48 -22.03 15.46 -31.19
CA ILE A 48 -21.03 15.82 -30.17
C ILE A 48 -21.31 15.02 -28.88
N ASP A 49 -22.55 15.01 -28.43
CA ASP A 49 -22.96 14.30 -27.21
C ASP A 49 -22.75 12.80 -27.36
N ALA A 50 -23.08 12.21 -28.50
CA ALA A 50 -22.81 10.80 -28.81
C ALA A 50 -21.30 10.49 -28.90
N ALA A 51 -20.48 11.41 -29.42
CA ALA A 51 -19.03 11.24 -29.49
C ALA A 51 -18.38 11.39 -28.12
N VAL A 52 -18.93 12.27 -27.26
CA VAL A 52 -18.51 12.43 -25.87
C VAL A 52 -18.92 11.20 -25.05
N GLU A 53 -20.14 10.68 -25.23
CA GLU A 53 -20.59 9.47 -24.57
C GLU A 53 -19.80 8.23 -25.04
N ALA A 54 -19.47 8.13 -26.32
CA ALA A 54 -18.59 7.08 -26.86
C ALA A 54 -17.13 7.22 -26.43
N ALA A 55 -16.65 8.45 -26.19
CA ALA A 55 -15.30 8.70 -25.68
C ALA A 55 -15.20 8.52 -24.15
N LEU A 56 -16.31 8.69 -23.45
CA LEU A 56 -16.42 8.42 -22.01
C LEU A 56 -16.73 6.95 -21.72
N ALA A 57 -17.32 6.22 -22.67
CA ALA A 57 -17.42 4.77 -22.64
C ALA A 57 -16.05 4.19 -23.08
N GLU A 58 -15.04 4.30 -22.19
CA GLU A 58 -13.90 3.38 -22.32
C GLU A 58 -14.47 1.97 -22.31
N PRO A 59 -14.10 1.09 -23.30
CA PRO A 59 -14.53 -0.30 -23.22
C PRO A 59 -14.04 -0.81 -21.87
N GLU A 60 -14.95 -1.29 -21.01
CA GLU A 60 -14.57 -2.03 -19.82
C GLU A 60 -13.60 -3.10 -20.30
N ALA A 61 -12.32 -2.93 -19.96
CA ALA A 61 -11.28 -3.85 -20.39
C ALA A 61 -11.70 -5.21 -19.84
N GLU A 62 -11.88 -6.21 -20.73
CA GLU A 62 -12.29 -7.54 -20.29
C GLU A 62 -11.32 -8.02 -19.22
N VAL A 63 -11.82 -8.14 -18.00
CA VAL A 63 -11.06 -8.64 -16.87
C VAL A 63 -10.93 -10.14 -17.06
N GLY A 64 -9.72 -10.61 -17.37
CA GLY A 64 -9.47 -12.02 -17.65
C GLY A 64 -7.97 -12.32 -17.62
N GLY A 65 -7.59 -13.51 -18.05
CA GLY A 65 -6.18 -13.95 -18.10
C GLY A 65 -5.63 -14.40 -16.75
N THR A 66 -4.33 -14.22 -16.55
CA THR A 66 -3.63 -14.59 -15.30
C THR A 66 -3.13 -13.34 -14.59
N LEU A 67 -3.35 -13.28 -13.28
CA LEU A 67 -2.86 -12.24 -12.37
C LEU A 67 -1.79 -12.82 -11.46
N VAL A 68 -0.61 -12.24 -11.44
CA VAL A 68 0.50 -12.65 -10.59
C VAL A 68 0.61 -11.71 -9.38
N ILE A 69 0.39 -12.27 -8.18
CA ILE A 69 0.43 -11.51 -6.92
C ILE A 69 1.67 -11.89 -6.11
N TYR A 70 2.47 -10.91 -5.74
CA TYR A 70 3.49 -11.07 -4.71
C TYR A 70 2.90 -10.69 -3.37
N SER A 71 2.61 -11.70 -2.51
CA SER A 71 1.92 -11.50 -1.25
C SER A 71 2.86 -11.57 -0.05
N GLY A 72 3.00 -10.46 0.66
CA GLY A 72 3.63 -10.37 1.98
C GLY A 72 2.70 -10.83 3.11
N ARG A 73 1.43 -11.09 2.81
CA ARG A 73 0.44 -11.66 3.74
C ARG A 73 0.60 -13.17 3.78
N LYS A 74 0.29 -13.76 4.94
CA LYS A 74 0.24 -15.22 5.05
C LYS A 74 -0.91 -15.77 4.20
N GLU A 75 -0.68 -16.87 3.52
CA GLU A 75 -1.68 -17.59 2.73
C GLU A 75 -2.99 -17.79 3.50
N SER A 76 -2.91 -18.29 4.75
CA SER A 76 -4.09 -18.49 5.62
C SER A 76 -4.93 -17.24 5.93
N LEU A 77 -4.48 -16.05 5.54
CA LEU A 77 -5.20 -14.79 5.75
C LEU A 77 -5.80 -14.22 4.47
N VAL A 78 -5.40 -14.71 3.31
CA VAL A 78 -5.81 -14.10 2.03
C VAL A 78 -6.25 -15.13 0.98
N ALA A 79 -5.99 -16.42 1.18
CA ALA A 79 -6.32 -17.44 0.20
C ALA A 79 -7.82 -17.47 -0.15
N ASP A 80 -8.69 -17.38 0.86
CA ASP A 80 -10.14 -17.42 0.63
C ASP A 80 -10.63 -16.17 -0.13
N VAL A 81 -10.06 -15.00 0.15
CA VAL A 81 -10.37 -13.74 -0.57
C VAL A 81 -9.92 -13.83 -2.02
N ILE A 82 -8.71 -14.38 -2.24
CA ILE A 82 -8.18 -14.59 -3.59
C ILE A 82 -9.02 -15.60 -4.37
N ALA A 83 -9.38 -16.73 -3.77
CA ALA A 83 -10.24 -17.73 -4.39
C ALA A 83 -11.63 -17.18 -4.74
N ALA A 84 -12.19 -16.33 -3.87
CA ALA A 84 -13.47 -15.68 -4.13
C ALA A 84 -13.36 -14.67 -5.29
N PHE A 85 -12.26 -13.94 -5.40
CA PHE A 85 -11.98 -13.08 -6.56
C PHE A 85 -11.88 -13.91 -7.85
N GLU A 86 -11.12 -15.01 -7.86
CA GLU A 86 -11.02 -15.91 -9.02
C GLU A 86 -12.42 -16.40 -9.47
N ALA A 87 -13.23 -16.83 -8.50
CA ALA A 87 -14.57 -17.37 -8.78
C ALA A 87 -15.52 -16.33 -9.36
N THR A 88 -15.40 -15.06 -8.97
CA THR A 88 -16.30 -13.99 -9.41
C THR A 88 -15.83 -13.28 -10.67
N SER A 89 -14.52 -13.14 -10.88
CA SER A 89 -13.95 -12.42 -12.01
C SER A 89 -13.59 -13.32 -13.20
N GLY A 90 -13.40 -14.61 -12.97
CA GLY A 90 -12.86 -15.53 -14.00
C GLY A 90 -11.35 -15.37 -14.26
N VAL A 91 -10.66 -14.49 -13.51
CA VAL A 91 -9.22 -14.31 -13.59
C VAL A 91 -8.51 -15.45 -12.85
N LYS A 92 -7.54 -16.09 -13.49
CA LYS A 92 -6.65 -17.05 -12.81
C LYS A 92 -5.63 -16.29 -11.97
N VAL A 93 -5.46 -16.64 -10.69
CA VAL A 93 -4.49 -15.98 -9.81
C VAL A 93 -3.32 -16.91 -9.46
N GLU A 94 -2.10 -16.41 -9.63
CA GLU A 94 -0.87 -17.06 -9.19
C GLU A 94 -0.23 -16.23 -8.07
N VAL A 95 0.06 -16.86 -6.93
CA VAL A 95 0.55 -16.14 -5.74
C VAL A 95 1.93 -16.62 -5.32
N ARG A 96 2.84 -15.68 -5.15
CA ARG A 96 4.14 -15.91 -4.49
C ARG A 96 4.09 -15.36 -3.08
N TYR A 97 4.12 -16.27 -2.09
CA TYR A 97 4.12 -15.92 -0.68
C TYR A 97 5.53 -15.80 -0.10
N ALA A 98 5.84 -14.68 0.54
CA ALA A 98 7.06 -14.47 1.33
C ALA A 98 6.89 -13.31 2.33
N LYS A 99 7.94 -12.94 3.07
CA LYS A 99 7.89 -11.72 3.91
C LYS A 99 7.86 -10.47 3.01
N SER A 100 7.06 -9.46 3.37
CA SER A 100 6.93 -8.21 2.58
C SER A 100 8.28 -7.58 2.22
N ALA A 101 9.19 -7.44 3.19
CA ALA A 101 10.51 -6.88 2.92
C ALA A 101 11.36 -7.72 1.94
N ALA A 102 11.22 -9.06 1.97
CA ALA A 102 11.92 -9.92 1.03
C ALA A 102 11.35 -9.79 -0.38
N LEU A 103 10.01 -9.67 -0.51
CA LEU A 103 9.37 -9.44 -1.80
C LEU A 103 9.68 -8.06 -2.36
N ALA A 104 9.71 -7.01 -1.52
CA ALA A 104 10.12 -5.69 -1.95
C ALA A 104 11.56 -5.71 -2.53
N GLY A 105 12.50 -6.34 -1.83
CA GLY A 105 13.87 -6.52 -2.36
C GLY A 105 13.92 -7.39 -3.63
N THR A 106 13.04 -8.39 -3.76
CA THR A 106 12.92 -9.17 -5.00
C THR A 106 12.46 -8.29 -6.16
N LEU A 107 11.41 -7.46 -5.94
CA LEU A 107 10.90 -6.54 -6.94
C LEU A 107 11.94 -5.51 -7.39
N GLU A 108 12.75 -4.98 -6.45
CA GLU A 108 13.87 -4.10 -6.79
C GLU A 108 14.91 -4.79 -7.67
N LEU A 109 15.23 -6.06 -7.39
CA LEU A 109 16.19 -6.85 -8.18
C LEU A 109 15.64 -7.26 -9.55
N GLU A 110 14.38 -7.63 -9.63
CA GLU A 110 13.70 -7.99 -10.87
C GLU A 110 13.50 -6.74 -11.77
N GLY A 111 13.22 -5.58 -11.16
CA GLY A 111 13.05 -4.32 -11.88
C GLY A 111 12.05 -4.43 -13.03
N ALA A 112 12.47 -4.02 -14.23
CA ALA A 112 11.63 -3.99 -15.43
C ALA A 112 11.22 -5.39 -15.97
N ILE A 113 11.76 -6.47 -15.44
CA ILE A 113 11.44 -7.85 -15.88
C ILE A 113 10.64 -8.62 -14.81
N SER A 114 10.14 -7.93 -13.77
CA SER A 114 9.30 -8.58 -12.78
C SER A 114 8.03 -9.15 -13.42
N PRO A 115 7.68 -10.41 -13.13
CA PRO A 115 6.43 -11.00 -13.60
C PRO A 115 5.22 -10.62 -12.75
N ALA A 116 5.43 -9.89 -11.65
CA ALA A 116 4.36 -9.53 -10.73
C ALA A 116 3.48 -8.42 -11.29
N ASP A 117 2.17 -8.57 -11.12
CA ASP A 117 1.16 -7.56 -11.43
C ASP A 117 0.82 -6.73 -10.20
N VAL A 118 0.69 -7.39 -9.03
CA VAL A 118 0.31 -6.75 -7.78
C VAL A 118 1.31 -7.10 -6.68
N PHE A 119 1.70 -6.10 -5.90
CA PHE A 119 2.35 -6.31 -4.62
C PHE A 119 1.37 -6.07 -3.48
N LEU A 120 0.99 -7.14 -2.78
CA LEU A 120 0.13 -7.12 -1.60
C LEU A 120 0.99 -7.22 -0.34
N SER A 121 1.28 -6.11 0.29
CA SER A 121 2.16 -6.04 1.45
C SER A 121 1.41 -6.11 2.78
N GLN A 122 2.07 -6.69 3.78
CA GLN A 122 1.58 -6.66 5.16
C GLN A 122 1.84 -5.32 5.87
N ASP A 123 2.73 -4.49 5.37
CA ASP A 123 3.18 -3.27 6.03
C ASP A 123 3.44 -2.13 5.04
N PRO A 124 3.23 -0.87 5.47
CA PRO A 124 3.40 0.30 4.62
C PRO A 124 4.88 0.61 4.32
N VAL A 125 5.83 0.12 5.12
CA VAL A 125 7.26 0.38 4.90
C VAL A 125 7.72 -0.33 3.62
N SER A 126 7.36 -1.61 3.47
CA SER A 126 7.67 -2.38 2.26
C SER A 126 7.00 -1.79 1.01
N LEU A 127 5.76 -1.26 1.13
CA LEU A 127 5.10 -0.53 0.04
C LEU A 127 5.87 0.75 -0.32
N GLY A 128 6.29 1.50 0.69
CA GLY A 128 7.10 2.71 0.51
C GLY A 128 8.44 2.45 -0.17
N VAL A 129 9.10 1.33 0.08
CA VAL A 129 10.34 0.91 -0.61
C VAL A 129 10.07 0.72 -2.11
N VAL A 130 9.04 -0.05 -2.46
CA VAL A 130 8.67 -0.31 -3.86
C VAL A 130 8.21 0.97 -4.58
N ALA A 131 7.44 1.84 -3.88
CA ALA A 131 7.03 3.14 -4.41
C ALA A 131 8.22 4.07 -4.66
N LYS A 132 9.18 4.14 -3.72
CA LYS A 132 10.40 4.94 -3.84
C LYS A 132 11.30 4.45 -4.98
N ALA A 133 11.32 3.16 -5.26
CA ALA A 133 12.02 2.57 -6.40
C ALA A 133 11.34 2.85 -7.75
N GLY A 134 10.14 3.48 -7.77
CA GLY A 134 9.40 3.81 -8.99
C GLY A 134 8.79 2.58 -9.69
N LEU A 135 8.51 1.51 -8.93
CA LEU A 135 8.03 0.25 -9.47
C LEU A 135 6.50 0.12 -9.49
N PHE A 136 5.77 1.07 -8.92
CA PHE A 136 4.31 1.11 -9.00
C PHE A 136 3.79 2.06 -10.06
N ASP A 137 2.67 1.72 -10.65
CA ASP A 137 1.82 2.67 -11.36
C ASP A 137 0.99 3.47 -10.35
N ARG A 138 0.54 4.65 -10.78
CA ARG A 138 -0.40 5.44 -10.00
C ARG A 138 -1.80 4.81 -10.12
N LEU A 139 -2.47 4.66 -8.98
CA LEU A 139 -3.83 4.14 -8.91
C LEU A 139 -4.85 5.20 -9.35
N PRO A 140 -6.00 4.79 -9.90
CA PRO A 140 -7.10 5.67 -10.25
C PRO A 140 -7.62 6.47 -9.05
N ALA A 141 -8.10 7.70 -9.31
CA ALA A 141 -8.53 8.60 -8.24
C ALA A 141 -9.77 8.09 -7.48
N ASP A 142 -10.71 7.51 -8.20
CA ASP A 142 -11.93 6.92 -7.65
C ASP A 142 -11.65 5.79 -6.66
N LEU A 143 -10.63 4.96 -6.95
CA LEU A 143 -10.17 3.93 -6.02
C LEU A 143 -9.51 4.54 -4.77
N LEU A 144 -8.73 5.61 -4.93
CA LEU A 144 -8.07 6.31 -3.82
C LEU A 144 -9.09 7.02 -2.91
N ASP A 145 -10.13 7.61 -3.49
CA ASP A 145 -11.16 8.38 -2.78
C ASP A 145 -12.07 7.48 -1.91
N ASN A 146 -12.16 6.19 -2.23
CA ASN A 146 -12.92 5.21 -1.46
C ASN A 146 -12.18 4.68 -0.21
N VAL A 147 -10.95 5.12 0.04
CA VAL A 147 -10.13 4.65 1.16
C VAL A 147 -9.80 5.82 2.10
N PRO A 148 -9.86 5.64 3.43
CA PRO A 148 -9.50 6.70 4.37
C PRO A 148 -8.09 7.25 4.09
N SER A 149 -7.93 8.56 4.16
CA SER A 149 -6.69 9.28 3.78
C SER A 149 -5.42 8.78 4.50
N TRP A 150 -5.55 8.26 5.74
CA TRP A 150 -4.43 7.67 6.48
C TRP A 150 -3.96 6.32 5.89
N ALA A 151 -4.77 5.68 5.06
CA ALA A 151 -4.47 4.40 4.42
C ALA A 151 -4.17 4.57 2.91
N VAL A 152 -3.95 5.77 2.43
CA VAL A 152 -3.61 6.08 1.04
C VAL A 152 -2.17 6.62 0.97
N ASP A 153 -1.38 6.13 0.02
CA ASP A 153 -0.10 6.75 -0.28
C ASP A 153 -0.30 8.19 -0.79
N LYS A 154 0.46 9.13 -0.27
CA LYS A 154 0.35 10.56 -0.64
C LYS A 154 0.55 10.85 -2.13
N ASN A 155 1.22 9.96 -2.86
CA ASN A 155 1.43 10.05 -4.30
C ASN A 155 0.49 9.14 -5.10
N GLY A 156 -0.38 8.37 -4.43
CA GLY A 156 -1.36 7.49 -5.05
C GLY A 156 -0.81 6.20 -5.63
N PHE A 157 0.33 5.69 -5.14
CA PHE A 157 0.94 4.46 -5.65
C PHE A 157 0.41 3.18 -5.01
N TRP A 158 -0.20 3.26 -3.83
CA TRP A 158 -0.80 2.12 -3.15
C TRP A 158 -1.93 2.56 -2.22
N VAL A 159 -2.81 1.62 -1.90
CA VAL A 159 -3.91 1.79 -0.94
C VAL A 159 -3.84 0.72 0.14
N GLY A 160 -4.27 1.09 1.35
CA GLY A 160 -4.46 0.17 2.46
C GLY A 160 -5.71 -0.69 2.25
N THR A 161 -5.58 -1.98 2.51
CA THR A 161 -6.67 -2.96 2.36
C THR A 161 -7.24 -3.44 3.68
N SER A 162 -6.45 -3.37 4.75
CA SER A 162 -6.85 -3.70 6.11
C SER A 162 -5.83 -3.12 7.10
N GLY A 163 -6.25 -2.86 8.34
CA GLY A 163 -5.41 -2.22 9.35
C GLY A 163 -5.18 -3.06 10.60
N ARG A 164 -4.03 -2.90 11.22
CA ARG A 164 -3.74 -3.40 12.56
C ARG A 164 -3.36 -2.24 13.45
N SER A 165 -4.11 -2.07 14.55
CA SER A 165 -3.81 -1.01 15.51
C SER A 165 -2.87 -1.50 16.60
N ARG A 166 -2.01 -0.61 17.07
CA ARG A 166 -1.37 -0.77 18.37
C ARG A 166 -2.42 -0.65 19.45
N SER A 167 -2.28 -1.46 20.47
CA SER A 167 -3.16 -1.48 21.64
C SER A 167 -2.38 -2.00 22.85
N LEU A 168 -2.99 -1.87 24.00
CA LEU A 168 -2.57 -2.60 25.19
C LEU A 168 -3.44 -3.85 25.34
N VAL A 169 -2.84 -5.00 25.70
CA VAL A 169 -3.57 -6.07 26.38
C VAL A 169 -3.50 -5.76 27.87
N VAL A 170 -4.62 -5.85 28.56
CA VAL A 170 -4.74 -5.53 29.97
C VAL A 170 -5.40 -6.70 30.68
N ASP A 171 -4.79 -7.15 31.78
CA ASP A 171 -5.41 -8.07 32.73
C ASP A 171 -6.45 -7.31 33.56
N THR A 172 -7.71 -7.68 33.41
CA THR A 172 -8.83 -6.97 34.09
C THR A 172 -8.98 -7.33 35.55
N ARG A 173 -8.22 -8.30 36.06
CA ARG A 173 -8.19 -8.65 37.49
C ARG A 173 -7.40 -7.64 38.32
N ASP A 174 -6.30 -7.14 37.75
CA ASP A 174 -5.29 -6.35 38.46
C ASP A 174 -5.18 -4.90 37.97
N VAL A 175 -5.85 -4.56 36.84
CA VAL A 175 -5.82 -3.22 36.24
C VAL A 175 -7.23 -2.72 35.95
N THR A 176 -7.58 -1.60 36.55
CA THR A 176 -8.85 -0.90 36.30
C THR A 176 -8.74 0.13 35.20
N ASP A 177 -9.86 0.53 34.60
CA ASP A 177 -9.89 1.57 33.56
C ASP A 177 -9.37 2.92 34.07
N ALA A 178 -9.59 3.25 35.34
CA ALA A 178 -9.16 4.50 35.95
C ALA A 178 -7.62 4.59 36.16
N GLU A 179 -6.92 3.45 36.12
CA GLU A 179 -5.45 3.43 36.24
C GLU A 179 -4.79 3.66 34.87
N LEU A 180 -5.48 3.38 33.78
CA LEU A 180 -4.90 3.43 32.45
C LEU A 180 -4.63 4.87 32.00
N PRO A 181 -3.49 5.12 31.34
CA PRO A 181 -3.19 6.44 30.80
C PRO A 181 -3.96 6.69 29.50
N SER A 182 -4.17 7.96 29.16
CA SER A 182 -4.77 8.37 27.90
C SER A 182 -3.84 8.18 26.70
N ASP A 183 -2.52 8.29 26.91
CA ASP A 183 -1.52 8.18 25.86
C ASP A 183 -0.36 7.24 26.24
N ILE A 184 0.51 6.96 25.28
CA ILE A 184 1.65 6.05 25.46
C ILE A 184 2.67 6.56 26.49
N TYR A 185 2.81 7.87 26.60
CA TYR A 185 3.78 8.49 27.52
C TYR A 185 3.40 8.29 28.98
N GLY A 186 2.11 8.22 29.29
CA GLY A 186 1.64 7.98 30.65
C GLY A 186 1.98 6.59 31.20
N LEU A 187 2.46 5.65 30.38
CA LEU A 187 2.96 4.36 30.86
C LEU A 187 4.30 4.44 31.62
N ASN A 188 4.96 5.59 31.64
CA ASN A 188 6.16 5.82 32.45
C ASN A 188 5.87 6.21 33.93
N ASP A 189 4.60 6.22 34.33
CA ASP A 189 4.21 6.46 35.73
C ASP A 189 4.70 5.34 36.68
N GLU A 190 5.17 5.70 37.84
CA GLU A 190 5.70 4.79 38.88
C GLU A 190 4.70 3.67 39.26
N LYS A 191 3.40 3.91 39.14
CA LYS A 191 2.35 2.90 39.40
C LYS A 191 2.43 1.68 38.48
N PHE A 192 3.14 1.78 37.33
CA PHE A 192 3.34 0.69 36.38
C PHE A 192 4.68 -0.05 36.57
N ARG A 193 5.40 0.21 37.64
CA ARG A 193 6.68 -0.45 37.97
C ARG A 193 6.53 -1.97 37.97
N ASN A 194 7.35 -2.65 37.13
CA ASN A 194 7.37 -4.11 36.94
C ASN A 194 6.02 -4.72 36.45
N ARG A 195 5.10 -3.89 35.93
CA ARG A 195 3.78 -4.32 35.48
C ARG A 195 3.66 -4.36 33.93
N LEU A 196 4.70 -3.94 33.21
CA LEU A 196 4.68 -3.80 31.76
C LEU A 196 5.34 -4.99 31.05
N GLY A 197 4.78 -5.38 29.93
CA GLY A 197 5.36 -6.32 28.98
C GLY A 197 5.64 -5.65 27.63
N LEU A 198 6.84 -5.87 27.10
CA LEU A 198 7.28 -5.31 25.82
C LEU A 198 7.87 -6.39 24.92
N ALA A 199 7.82 -6.16 23.63
CA ALA A 199 8.54 -6.96 22.64
C ALA A 199 9.44 -6.02 21.79
N PRO A 200 10.60 -5.58 22.31
CA PRO A 200 11.41 -4.51 21.71
C PRO A 200 11.90 -4.84 20.28
N THR A 201 12.13 -6.10 19.98
CA THR A 201 12.59 -6.57 18.66
C THR A 201 11.45 -6.83 17.67
N ASN A 202 10.19 -6.66 18.09
CA ASN A 202 9.03 -6.83 17.21
C ASN A 202 8.88 -5.64 16.26
N SER A 203 8.68 -5.92 14.97
CA SER A 203 8.58 -4.88 13.93
C SER A 203 7.48 -3.84 14.19
N SER A 204 6.36 -4.23 14.82
CA SER A 204 5.29 -3.28 15.15
C SER A 204 5.65 -2.37 16.33
N PHE A 205 6.46 -2.84 17.29
CA PHE A 205 7.01 -2.00 18.36
C PHE A 205 8.02 -1.00 17.77
N ILE A 206 8.94 -1.48 16.93
CA ILE A 206 9.92 -0.63 16.24
C ILE A 206 9.23 0.44 15.38
N ALA A 207 8.17 0.07 14.65
CA ALA A 207 7.39 1.02 13.86
C ALA A 207 6.70 2.08 14.74
N MET A 208 6.20 1.69 15.93
CA MET A 208 5.65 2.64 16.91
C MET A 208 6.72 3.62 17.40
N ILE A 209 7.90 3.15 17.74
CA ILE A 209 9.01 4.01 18.15
C ILE A 209 9.43 4.96 17.02
N ALA A 210 9.52 4.47 15.77
CA ALA A 210 9.82 5.32 14.62
C ALA A 210 8.77 6.40 14.41
N CYS A 211 7.48 6.07 14.55
CA CYS A 211 6.39 7.05 14.53
C CYS A 211 6.56 8.10 15.64
N MET A 212 6.85 7.69 16.87
CA MET A 212 7.06 8.62 18.00
C MET A 212 8.25 9.56 17.75
N ILE A 213 9.36 9.06 17.21
CA ILE A 213 10.52 9.89 16.86
C ILE A 213 10.16 10.92 15.80
N GLU A 214 9.42 10.54 14.77
CA GLU A 214 9.00 11.43 13.69
C GLU A 214 8.01 12.51 14.19
N SER A 215 7.06 12.14 15.07
CA SER A 215 6.03 13.07 15.55
C SER A 215 6.47 13.92 16.72
N ASP A 216 7.23 13.38 17.66
CA ASP A 216 7.48 13.98 18.97
C ASP A 216 8.96 14.32 19.22
N GLY A 217 9.86 13.85 18.35
CA GLY A 217 11.30 14.04 18.44
C GLY A 217 12.05 12.96 19.22
N GLU A 218 13.30 12.73 18.82
CA GLU A 218 14.16 11.66 19.36
C GLU A 218 14.42 11.82 20.86
N GLU A 219 14.64 13.03 21.34
CA GLU A 219 14.97 13.32 22.73
C GLU A 219 13.83 12.87 23.67
N LYS A 220 12.60 13.28 23.38
CA LYS A 220 11.41 12.90 24.16
C LYS A 220 11.17 11.40 24.17
N VAL A 221 11.39 10.73 23.04
CA VAL A 221 11.24 9.28 22.93
C VAL A 221 12.32 8.55 23.72
N LEU A 222 13.56 9.03 23.68
CA LEU A 222 14.67 8.46 24.45
C LEU A 222 14.44 8.63 25.97
N GLU A 223 13.92 9.78 26.40
CA GLU A 223 13.53 9.99 27.81
C GLU A 223 12.45 8.99 28.23
N TRP A 224 11.41 8.81 27.41
CA TRP A 224 10.35 7.84 27.69
C TRP A 224 10.88 6.40 27.76
N LEU A 225 11.69 5.97 26.79
CA LEU A 225 12.30 4.63 26.78
C LEU A 225 13.20 4.42 28.01
N THR A 226 13.94 5.45 28.41
CA THR A 226 14.80 5.42 29.61
C THR A 226 13.95 5.26 30.87
N ALA A 227 12.84 6.00 30.97
CA ALA A 227 11.91 5.89 32.08
C ALA A 227 11.26 4.50 32.16
N ILE A 228 10.75 3.98 31.04
CA ILE A 228 10.20 2.61 30.95
C ILE A 228 11.22 1.56 31.38
N ASN A 229 12.47 1.69 30.93
CA ASN A 229 13.54 0.79 31.35
C ASN A 229 13.84 0.91 32.85
N GLY A 230 13.80 2.11 33.41
CA GLY A 230 13.98 2.36 34.85
C GLY A 230 12.86 1.84 35.75
N LEU A 231 11.63 1.78 35.22
CA LEU A 231 10.49 1.14 35.88
C LEU A 231 10.63 -0.39 35.93
N GLY A 232 11.35 -0.98 34.97
CA GLY A 232 11.40 -2.41 34.74
C GLY A 232 10.19 -2.90 33.97
N TYR A 233 10.47 -3.84 33.05
CA TYR A 233 9.44 -4.53 32.26
C TYR A 233 9.86 -5.96 32.00
N THR A 234 8.89 -6.82 31.64
CA THR A 234 9.16 -8.17 31.16
C THR A 234 9.34 -8.15 29.65
N GLU A 235 10.48 -8.64 29.18
CA GLU A 235 10.74 -8.75 27.74
C GLU A 235 10.11 -10.02 27.15
N TYR A 236 9.42 -9.85 26.04
CA TYR A 236 8.81 -10.94 25.27
C TYR A 236 9.34 -10.95 23.83
N PRO A 237 9.49 -12.14 23.20
CA PRO A 237 9.96 -12.22 21.83
C PRO A 237 8.92 -11.77 20.78
N LYS A 238 7.62 -11.74 21.15
CA LYS A 238 6.47 -11.47 20.24
C LYS A 238 5.27 -10.96 21.04
N ASN A 239 4.20 -10.54 20.31
CA ASN A 239 2.95 -10.11 20.92
C ASN A 239 2.16 -11.28 21.56
N SER A 240 2.09 -12.46 20.91
CA SER A 240 1.30 -13.60 21.42
C SER A 240 1.71 -14.05 22.85
N PRO A 241 3.01 -14.17 23.20
CA PRO A 241 3.39 -14.48 24.58
C PRO A 241 2.96 -13.43 25.61
N GLN A 242 2.89 -12.15 25.25
CA GLN A 242 2.39 -11.11 26.15
C GLN A 242 0.90 -11.31 26.45
N VAL A 243 0.10 -11.63 25.42
CA VAL A 243 -1.34 -11.90 25.60
C VAL A 243 -1.56 -13.17 26.42
N ALA A 244 -0.77 -14.22 26.19
CA ALA A 244 -0.85 -15.45 26.98
C ALA A 244 -0.49 -15.20 28.45
N ALA A 245 0.55 -14.41 28.73
CA ALA A 245 0.94 -14.03 30.09
C ALA A 245 -0.15 -13.20 30.77
N ALA A 246 -0.75 -12.23 30.10
CA ALA A 246 -1.87 -11.46 30.64
C ALA A 246 -3.08 -12.34 30.91
N ALA A 247 -3.42 -13.25 30.03
CA ALA A 247 -4.51 -14.22 30.23
C ALA A 247 -4.27 -15.12 31.46
N ALA A 248 -3.02 -15.49 31.70
CA ALA A 248 -2.61 -16.31 32.85
C ALA A 248 -2.49 -15.52 34.18
N GLY A 249 -2.52 -14.19 34.16
CA GLY A 249 -2.28 -13.36 35.37
C GLY A 249 -0.80 -13.16 35.70
N GLU A 250 0.06 -13.31 34.73
CA GLU A 250 1.51 -13.15 34.86
C GLU A 250 2.00 -11.79 34.33
N LEU A 251 1.11 -11.03 33.70
CA LEU A 251 1.40 -9.72 33.12
C LEU A 251 0.17 -8.82 33.22
N ASP A 252 0.32 -7.64 33.79
CA ASP A 252 -0.77 -6.67 33.94
C ASP A 252 -1.09 -5.94 32.65
N ILE A 253 -0.06 -5.43 31.94
CA ILE A 253 -0.21 -4.61 30.73
C ILE A 253 0.85 -5.01 29.71
N GLY A 254 0.43 -5.42 28.51
CA GLY A 254 1.32 -5.72 27.39
C GLY A 254 1.10 -4.77 26.20
N MET A 255 2.17 -4.31 25.55
CA MET A 255 2.09 -3.50 24.33
C MET A 255 2.05 -4.39 23.10
N ILE A 256 0.87 -4.52 22.47
CA ILE A 256 0.60 -5.50 21.41
C ILE A 256 -0.09 -4.87 20.19
N ASN A 257 -0.43 -5.70 19.20
CA ASN A 257 -1.43 -5.36 18.20
C ASN A 257 -2.78 -5.98 18.62
N HIS A 258 -3.86 -5.26 18.44
CA HIS A 258 -5.20 -5.55 18.94
C HIS A 258 -5.73 -6.95 18.64
N TYR A 259 -5.48 -7.48 17.44
CA TYR A 259 -6.05 -8.74 16.99
C TYR A 259 -5.53 -9.98 17.76
N TYR A 260 -4.40 -9.86 18.46
CA TYR A 260 -3.89 -10.97 19.29
C TYR A 260 -4.80 -11.22 20.51
N THR A 261 -5.27 -10.15 21.16
CA THR A 261 -6.25 -10.26 22.25
C THR A 261 -7.58 -10.80 21.73
N LEU A 262 -8.08 -10.26 20.61
CA LEU A 262 -9.34 -10.72 20.02
C LEU A 262 -9.31 -12.20 19.66
N ARG A 263 -8.19 -12.67 19.11
CA ARG A 263 -8.01 -14.09 18.81
C ARG A 263 -8.04 -14.95 20.06
N THR A 264 -7.33 -14.55 21.12
CA THR A 264 -7.34 -15.29 22.37
C THR A 264 -8.72 -15.35 22.99
N LEU A 265 -9.50 -14.25 22.95
CA LEU A 265 -10.88 -14.23 23.43
C LEU A 265 -11.80 -15.12 22.58
N ALA A 266 -11.60 -15.16 21.26
CA ALA A 266 -12.37 -16.04 20.37
C ALA A 266 -12.05 -17.52 20.60
N GLU A 267 -10.81 -17.87 20.91
CA GLU A 267 -10.36 -19.25 21.13
C GLU A 267 -10.65 -19.74 22.54
N ALA A 268 -10.46 -18.90 23.56
CA ALA A 268 -10.52 -19.30 24.97
C ALA A 268 -11.81 -18.88 25.70
N GLY A 269 -12.68 -18.11 25.07
CA GLY A 269 -13.93 -17.63 25.67
C GLY A 269 -13.71 -16.56 26.73
N ASP A 270 -14.35 -16.73 27.90
CA ASP A 270 -14.35 -15.75 29.00
C ASP A 270 -12.98 -15.70 29.70
N THR A 271 -12.07 -14.96 29.10
CA THR A 271 -10.71 -14.75 29.63
C THR A 271 -10.63 -13.32 30.17
N PRO A 272 -10.07 -13.08 31.36
CA PRO A 272 -10.08 -11.76 32.01
C PRO A 272 -9.03 -10.81 31.44
N ILE A 273 -9.06 -10.62 30.12
CA ILE A 273 -8.21 -9.68 29.38
C ILE A 273 -9.06 -8.82 28.46
N LYS A 274 -8.56 -7.64 28.14
CA LYS A 274 -9.17 -6.77 27.14
C LYS A 274 -8.14 -6.02 26.32
N ASN A 275 -8.55 -5.54 25.13
CA ASN A 275 -7.84 -4.50 24.42
C ASN A 275 -8.15 -3.13 25.02
N VAL A 276 -7.12 -2.31 25.15
CA VAL A 276 -7.27 -0.88 25.42
C VAL A 276 -6.57 -0.11 24.31
N PHE A 277 -7.33 0.76 23.67
CA PHE A 277 -6.80 1.70 22.67
C PHE A 277 -6.58 3.04 23.38
N LEU A 278 -5.38 3.56 23.25
CA LEU A 278 -5.05 4.88 23.76
C LEU A 278 -5.71 5.98 22.92
N ASP A 279 -5.86 7.18 23.44
CA ASP A 279 -6.61 8.29 22.82
C ASP A 279 -5.91 8.93 21.60
N GLY A 280 -5.08 8.19 20.91
CA GLY A 280 -4.39 8.64 19.71
C GLY A 280 -2.88 8.52 19.78
N GLY A 281 -2.19 9.26 18.92
CA GLY A 281 -0.74 9.22 18.77
C GLY A 281 -0.21 7.86 18.31
N CYS A 282 1.10 7.69 18.40
CA CYS A 282 1.76 6.48 17.90
C CYS A 282 1.46 5.24 18.76
N GLY A 283 1.01 5.42 20.01
CA GLY A 283 0.56 4.33 20.88
C GLY A 283 -0.71 3.62 20.42
N ALA A 284 -1.53 4.29 19.62
CA ALA A 284 -2.75 3.77 18.99
C ALA A 284 -2.65 3.71 17.46
N MET A 285 -1.45 3.86 16.89
CA MET A 285 -1.27 3.94 15.44
C MET A 285 -1.87 2.72 14.71
N VAL A 286 -2.51 2.99 13.59
CA VAL A 286 -2.97 1.96 12.65
C VAL A 286 -1.93 1.77 11.57
N MET A 287 -1.49 0.53 11.38
CA MET A 287 -0.57 0.16 10.31
C MET A 287 -1.35 -0.58 9.22
N PRO A 288 -1.54 0.00 8.04
CA PRO A 288 -2.22 -0.67 6.96
C PRO A 288 -1.37 -1.81 6.38
N ALA A 289 -2.01 -2.91 6.04
CA ALA A 289 -1.61 -3.75 4.93
C ALA A 289 -2.15 -3.08 3.67
N GLY A 290 -1.47 -3.18 2.55
CA GLY A 290 -1.91 -2.49 1.35
C GLY A 290 -1.45 -3.15 0.07
N ALA A 291 -1.98 -2.67 -1.04
CA ALA A 291 -1.71 -3.18 -2.37
C ALA A 291 -1.41 -2.05 -3.36
N GLY A 292 -0.54 -2.32 -4.32
CA GLY A 292 -0.25 -1.45 -5.45
C GLY A 292 -0.04 -2.26 -6.72
N VAL A 293 -0.33 -1.66 -7.87
CA VAL A 293 -0.13 -2.25 -9.20
C VAL A 293 1.29 -2.00 -9.65
N LEU A 294 2.00 -3.05 -10.07
CA LEU A 294 3.38 -2.90 -10.58
C LEU A 294 3.34 -2.25 -11.97
N SER A 295 4.26 -1.31 -12.22
CA SER A 295 4.41 -0.65 -13.52
C SER A 295 4.73 -1.64 -14.66
N THR A 296 5.31 -2.79 -14.32
CA THR A 296 5.63 -3.91 -15.22
C THR A 296 4.44 -4.84 -15.46
N SER A 297 3.31 -4.65 -14.78
CA SER A 297 2.12 -5.50 -14.91
C SER A 297 1.73 -5.70 -16.38
N GLN A 298 1.55 -6.97 -16.74
CA GLN A 298 1.07 -7.38 -18.05
C GLN A 298 -0.47 -7.51 -18.08
N ASN A 299 -1.12 -7.42 -16.90
CA ASN A 299 -2.57 -7.53 -16.76
C ASN A 299 -3.10 -6.44 -15.79
N LYS A 300 -2.88 -5.17 -16.15
CA LYS A 300 -3.32 -4.01 -15.35
C LYS A 300 -4.83 -4.00 -15.07
N PRO A 301 -5.72 -4.34 -16.02
CA PRO A 301 -7.15 -4.40 -15.71
C PRO A 301 -7.49 -5.39 -14.58
N ALA A 302 -6.93 -6.61 -14.62
CA ALA A 302 -7.14 -7.59 -13.56
C ALA A 302 -6.48 -7.16 -12.23
N ALA A 303 -5.33 -6.49 -12.28
CA ALA A 303 -4.65 -5.96 -11.11
C ALA A 303 -5.47 -4.88 -10.39
N LEU A 304 -6.07 -3.96 -11.13
CA LEU A 304 -6.97 -2.93 -10.60
C LEU A 304 -8.25 -3.55 -10.05
N ALA A 305 -8.91 -4.43 -10.82
CA ALA A 305 -10.11 -5.14 -10.38
C ALA A 305 -9.86 -5.95 -9.09
N PHE A 306 -8.67 -6.55 -8.93
CA PHE A 306 -8.31 -7.23 -7.69
C PHE A 306 -8.19 -6.26 -6.52
N ILE A 307 -7.55 -5.10 -6.69
CA ILE A 307 -7.43 -4.10 -5.63
C ILE A 307 -8.82 -3.55 -5.25
N GLU A 308 -9.67 -3.25 -6.22
CA GLU A 308 -11.07 -2.86 -5.98
C GLU A 308 -11.83 -3.95 -5.22
N TYR A 309 -11.68 -5.21 -5.63
CA TYR A 309 -12.30 -6.33 -4.93
C TYR A 309 -11.87 -6.44 -3.47
N LEU A 310 -10.58 -6.16 -3.15
CA LEU A 310 -10.10 -6.12 -1.77
C LEU A 310 -10.83 -5.07 -0.90
N HIS A 311 -11.47 -4.06 -1.49
CA HIS A 311 -12.29 -3.05 -0.83
C HIS A 311 -13.80 -3.34 -0.88
N SER A 312 -14.22 -4.43 -1.54
CA SER A 312 -15.62 -4.87 -1.54
C SER A 312 -16.09 -5.26 -0.14
N THR A 313 -17.39 -5.12 0.13
CA THR A 313 -18.01 -5.54 1.40
C THR A 313 -17.61 -6.97 1.76
N SER A 314 -17.69 -7.90 0.80
CA SER A 314 -17.35 -9.31 1.03
C SER A 314 -15.90 -9.53 1.48
N ALA A 315 -14.94 -8.88 0.83
CA ALA A 315 -13.52 -8.98 1.20
C ALA A 315 -13.25 -8.31 2.57
N GLN A 316 -13.88 -7.17 2.83
CA GLN A 316 -13.73 -6.45 4.10
C GLN A 316 -14.37 -7.22 5.27
N GLU A 317 -15.53 -7.84 5.08
CA GLU A 317 -16.13 -8.76 6.05
C GLU A 317 -15.23 -9.96 6.35
N HIS A 318 -14.58 -10.53 5.33
CA HIS A 318 -13.59 -11.59 5.53
C HIS A 318 -12.43 -11.11 6.41
N PHE A 319 -11.84 -9.94 6.12
CA PHE A 319 -10.75 -9.38 6.92
C PHE A 319 -11.17 -9.08 8.36
N THR A 320 -12.40 -8.62 8.58
CA THR A 320 -12.94 -8.36 9.91
C THR A 320 -13.19 -9.65 10.69
N ASN A 321 -13.92 -10.59 10.09
CA ASN A 321 -14.40 -11.76 10.81
C ASN A 321 -13.34 -12.85 10.96
N THR A 322 -12.47 -13.04 9.94
CA THR A 322 -11.47 -14.11 9.92
C THR A 322 -10.12 -13.63 10.43
N CYS A 323 -9.71 -12.42 10.05
CA CYS A 323 -8.40 -11.87 10.41
C CYS A 323 -8.45 -10.96 11.64
N LEU A 324 -9.65 -10.57 12.11
CA LEU A 324 -9.88 -9.66 13.23
C LEU A 324 -9.11 -8.32 13.05
N LEU A 325 -9.09 -7.83 11.82
CA LEU A 325 -8.39 -6.61 11.43
C LEU A 325 -9.37 -5.45 11.31
N TYR A 326 -8.87 -4.22 11.47
CA TYR A 326 -9.62 -3.04 11.05
C TYR A 326 -9.75 -3.03 9.54
N THR A 327 -10.93 -2.67 9.07
CA THR A 327 -11.26 -2.52 7.66
C THR A 327 -11.65 -1.07 7.40
N SER A 328 -11.64 -0.68 6.13
CA SER A 328 -12.24 0.60 5.74
C SER A 328 -13.72 0.58 6.08
N PRO A 329 -14.31 1.63 6.67
CA PRO A 329 -15.74 1.73 6.78
C PRO A 329 -16.32 1.76 5.35
N SER A 330 -17.16 0.78 5.05
CA SER A 330 -17.94 0.72 3.81
C SER A 330 -19.06 1.75 3.84
#